data_536c55af896f2dbc27dc65c11cd79c10
#
_entry.id   536c55af896f2dbc27dc65c11cd79c10
#
_cell.length_a   1.000
_cell.length_b   1.000
_cell.length_c   1.000
_cell.angle_alpha   90.00
_cell.angle_beta   90.00
_cell.angle_gamma   90.00
#
_symmetry.space_group_name_H-M   'P 1'
#
loop_
_entity.id
_entity.type
_entity.pdbx_description
1 polymer ?
#
loop_
_entity_poly.entity_id
_entity_poly.type
_entity_poly.pdbx_seq_one_letter_code
_entity_poly.pdbx_strand_id
1 'polypeptide(L)'
;MISPNAINYTFQQLLKVALPDFDTSFFNIEVLESGYCVHFGQASITMPRMNDAQWQAFLKGEMKPCFVNNVAETGQIPLFGPEDNPFDIITPSFAFLSRYEEFFSDETDAHGRFSYQDSLVQKYNLVEIPIVDEYAMILRRNLCACSPEMFTPSPRKPKIVPTHDIDLLYRFSSRFQALKSIFGRDMLISRDMVIVKQSLQEYRKWMSDDFEDPYIQAIMEFATREHAAGLEPVFFFKALYEGENDDTYDIRDVRLQRVWEHLDKEQGIIGLHGSYESADETGLLRKEQERLNEHLARFGRNVTCSRQHYLRARLYIDEYFLHSLDLWRNAGITDDYTLGFAERCGFRCGTCHPYPLYDVRNDKVTDIIEHPLIVMDGTLFDYMKLSVEDARALTQRLKQRCLDVEGDFVILWHNHATTREMKPYYEGVYLPAISV
;
A
#
# COMPACT_ATOMS: atom_id res chain seq x y z
N MET A 1 -24.07 -6.54 12.99
CA MET A 1 -23.26 -5.71 13.94
C MET A 1 -21.87 -6.29 14.09
N ILE A 2 -20.86 -5.45 14.31
CA ILE A 2 -19.48 -5.91 14.55
C ILE A 2 -19.32 -6.49 15.96
N SER A 3 -18.38 -7.42 16.12
CA SER A 3 -18.12 -8.14 17.36
C SER A 3 -17.41 -7.25 18.43
N PRO A 4 -17.40 -7.63 19.70
CA PRO A 4 -16.57 -6.97 20.71
C PRO A 4 -15.08 -6.95 20.37
N ASN A 5 -14.53 -8.02 19.76
CA ASN A 5 -13.15 -8.08 19.32
C ASN A 5 -12.86 -7.04 18.23
N ALA A 6 -13.77 -6.93 17.24
CA ALA A 6 -13.69 -5.95 16.16
C ALA A 6 -13.76 -4.51 16.70
N ILE A 7 -14.62 -4.26 17.67
CA ILE A 7 -14.75 -2.94 18.34
C ILE A 7 -13.42 -2.57 19.04
N ASN A 8 -12.89 -3.48 19.87
CA ASN A 8 -11.64 -3.26 20.59
C ASN A 8 -10.47 -3.03 19.63
N TYR A 9 -10.33 -3.89 18.60
CA TYR A 9 -9.31 -3.75 17.57
C TYR A 9 -9.37 -2.36 16.92
N THR A 10 -10.55 -1.97 16.43
CA THR A 10 -10.71 -0.72 15.70
C THR A 10 -10.38 0.48 16.57
N PHE A 11 -10.90 0.49 17.81
CA PHE A 11 -10.59 1.59 18.71
C PHE A 11 -9.11 1.67 19.08
N GLN A 12 -8.44 0.53 19.24
CA GLN A 12 -6.99 0.49 19.42
C GLN A 12 -6.24 1.12 18.25
N GLN A 13 -6.65 0.84 17.00
CA GLN A 13 -6.01 1.45 15.84
C GLN A 13 -6.26 2.96 15.79
N LEU A 14 -7.50 3.40 16.00
CA LEU A 14 -7.82 4.83 16.09
C LEU A 14 -6.99 5.53 17.19
N LEU A 15 -6.86 4.89 18.35
CA LEU A 15 -6.11 5.44 19.47
C LEU A 15 -4.61 5.51 19.21
N LYS A 16 -4.03 4.50 18.56
CA LYS A 16 -2.61 4.50 18.14
C LYS A 16 -2.27 5.62 17.17
N VAL A 17 -3.19 5.93 16.24
CA VAL A 17 -3.04 7.08 15.34
C VAL A 17 -3.28 8.40 16.09
N ALA A 18 -4.31 8.46 16.93
CA ALA A 18 -4.63 9.65 17.72
C ALA A 18 -3.53 10.02 18.73
N LEU A 19 -3.02 9.05 19.45
CA LEU A 19 -2.06 9.21 20.55
C LEU A 19 -0.99 8.11 20.49
N PRO A 20 0.03 8.22 19.61
CA PRO A 20 0.99 7.16 19.34
C PRO A 20 1.73 6.59 20.56
N ASP A 21 2.01 7.44 21.55
CA ASP A 21 2.73 7.06 22.78
C ASP A 21 1.79 6.61 23.91
N PHE A 22 0.48 6.60 23.69
CA PHE A 22 -0.49 6.19 24.70
C PHE A 22 -0.51 4.67 24.84
N ASP A 23 -0.42 4.18 26.08
CA ASP A 23 -0.53 2.74 26.36
C ASP A 23 -1.97 2.26 26.19
N THR A 24 -2.21 1.56 25.09
CA THR A 24 -3.53 1.05 24.72
C THR A 24 -4.03 -0.10 25.61
N SER A 25 -3.28 -0.53 26.63
CA SER A 25 -3.75 -1.50 27.63
C SER A 25 -4.66 -0.86 28.71
N PHE A 26 -4.68 0.48 28.80
CA PHE A 26 -5.39 1.22 29.83
C PHE A 26 -6.82 1.66 29.48
N PHE A 27 -7.42 1.13 28.42
CA PHE A 27 -8.82 1.41 28.17
C PHE A 27 -9.71 0.15 28.21
N ASN A 28 -10.99 0.36 28.48
CA ASN A 28 -12.04 -0.66 28.37
C ASN A 28 -13.25 -0.06 27.65
N ILE A 29 -13.89 -0.84 26.80
CA ILE A 29 -15.08 -0.42 26.04
C ILE A 29 -16.30 -1.18 26.55
N GLU A 30 -17.27 -0.43 27.05
CA GLU A 30 -18.61 -0.91 27.30
C GLU A 30 -19.49 -0.63 26.07
N VAL A 31 -20.09 -1.68 25.53
CA VAL A 31 -21.00 -1.58 24.38
C VAL A 31 -22.41 -1.38 24.90
N LEU A 32 -22.96 -0.21 24.66
CA LEU A 32 -24.30 0.17 25.00
C LEU A 32 -25.28 -0.11 23.84
N GLU A 33 -26.57 -0.03 24.09
CA GLU A 33 -27.60 -0.21 23.06
C GLU A 33 -27.45 0.78 21.90
N SER A 34 -27.18 2.06 22.22
CA SER A 34 -27.07 3.15 21.24
C SER A 34 -25.67 3.76 21.12
N GLY A 35 -24.63 3.15 21.73
CA GLY A 35 -23.31 3.76 21.73
C GLY A 35 -22.20 2.88 22.29
N TYR A 36 -21.05 3.51 22.42
CA TYR A 36 -19.86 2.97 23.08
C TYR A 36 -19.49 3.90 24.25
N CYS A 37 -19.23 3.34 25.41
CA CYS A 37 -18.61 4.07 26.52
C CYS A 37 -17.18 3.57 26.69
N VAL A 38 -16.19 4.41 26.40
CA VAL A 38 -14.78 4.06 26.55
C VAL A 38 -14.26 4.66 27.85
N HIS A 39 -13.75 3.80 28.72
CA HIS A 39 -13.23 4.14 30.03
C HIS A 39 -11.70 4.16 30.02
N PHE A 40 -11.11 5.23 30.50
CA PHE A 40 -9.67 5.41 30.70
C PHE A 40 -9.40 5.67 32.19
N GLY A 41 -9.48 4.63 33.01
CA GLY A 41 -9.44 4.79 34.48
C GLY A 41 -10.65 5.60 35.00
N GLN A 42 -10.41 6.84 35.43
CA GLN A 42 -11.48 7.74 35.92
C GLN A 42 -12.12 8.58 34.82
N ALA A 43 -11.50 8.72 33.66
CA ALA A 43 -12.06 9.44 32.52
C ALA A 43 -12.89 8.50 31.64
N SER A 44 -13.92 9.04 30.99
CA SER A 44 -14.68 8.29 30.00
C SER A 44 -15.19 9.21 28.89
N ILE A 45 -15.33 8.63 27.70
CA ILE A 45 -15.98 9.26 26.55
C ILE A 45 -17.09 8.35 26.04
N THR A 46 -18.17 8.95 25.58
CA THR A 46 -19.30 8.24 24.98
C THR A 46 -19.37 8.61 23.49
N MET A 47 -19.51 7.62 22.63
CA MET A 47 -19.67 7.77 21.19
C MET A 47 -20.94 7.04 20.74
N PRO A 48 -21.68 7.57 19.77
CA PRO A 48 -22.85 6.89 19.21
C PRO A 48 -22.42 5.62 18.46
N ARG A 49 -23.38 4.75 18.21
CA ARG A 49 -23.21 3.49 17.48
C ARG A 49 -24.33 3.34 16.45
N MET A 50 -23.98 2.97 15.25
CA MET A 50 -24.95 2.54 14.24
C MET A 50 -25.73 1.32 14.74
N ASN A 51 -27.02 1.27 14.45
CA ASN A 51 -27.81 0.05 14.57
C ASN A 51 -27.60 -0.86 13.34
N ASP A 52 -28.18 -2.09 13.37
CA ASP A 52 -28.02 -3.05 12.29
C ASP A 52 -28.51 -2.54 10.93
N ALA A 53 -29.63 -1.81 10.91
CA ALA A 53 -30.17 -1.26 9.66
C ALA A 53 -29.24 -0.19 9.06
N GLN A 54 -28.69 0.67 9.90
CA GLN A 54 -27.72 1.71 9.51
C GLN A 54 -26.40 1.07 9.02
N TRP A 55 -25.93 0.03 9.69
CA TRP A 55 -24.75 -0.73 9.25
C TRP A 55 -24.96 -1.35 7.86
N GLN A 56 -26.12 -1.97 7.62
CA GLN A 56 -26.43 -2.52 6.30
C GLN A 56 -26.56 -1.42 5.24
N ALA A 57 -27.18 -0.29 5.55
CA ALA A 57 -27.25 0.86 4.65
C ALA A 57 -25.85 1.44 4.34
N PHE A 58 -24.96 1.50 5.35
CA PHE A 58 -23.57 1.92 5.16
C PHE A 58 -22.84 0.98 4.19
N LEU A 59 -22.89 -0.33 4.39
CA LEU A 59 -22.22 -1.30 3.52
C LEU A 59 -22.72 -1.25 2.07
N LYS A 60 -23.98 -0.89 1.86
CA LYS A 60 -24.55 -0.70 0.52
C LYS A 60 -24.18 0.63 -0.14
N GLY A 61 -23.63 1.59 0.60
CA GLY A 61 -23.39 2.94 0.11
C GLY A 61 -24.65 3.84 0.13
N GLU A 62 -25.69 3.43 0.85
CA GLU A 62 -27.01 4.11 0.91
C GLU A 62 -27.13 5.09 2.08
N MET A 63 -26.18 5.07 3.02
CA MET A 63 -26.22 5.93 4.20
C MET A 63 -25.82 7.36 3.83
N LYS A 64 -26.62 8.34 4.26
CA LYS A 64 -26.30 9.77 4.07
C LYS A 64 -25.35 10.23 5.17
N PRO A 65 -24.14 10.72 4.82
CA PRO A 65 -23.23 11.26 5.81
C PRO A 65 -23.62 12.69 6.22
N CYS A 66 -23.21 13.08 7.42
CA CYS A 66 -23.01 14.47 7.80
C CYS A 66 -21.56 14.87 7.44
N PHE A 67 -21.30 16.17 7.22
CA PHE A 67 -19.98 16.63 6.85
C PHE A 67 -19.38 17.55 7.91
N VAL A 68 -18.09 17.37 8.19
CA VAL A 68 -17.28 18.22 9.08
C VAL A 68 -15.97 18.59 8.39
N ASN A 69 -15.31 19.63 8.88
CA ASN A 69 -13.98 19.98 8.35
C ASN A 69 -12.97 18.87 8.67
N ASN A 70 -12.10 18.57 7.70
CA ASN A 70 -10.95 17.72 7.90
C ASN A 70 -9.93 18.36 8.87
N VAL A 71 -8.92 17.60 9.30
CA VAL A 71 -7.93 18.08 10.28
C VAL A 71 -7.15 19.30 9.79
N ALA A 72 -6.85 19.38 8.50
CA ALA A 72 -6.14 20.51 7.88
C ALA A 72 -7.03 21.73 7.58
N GLU A 73 -8.35 21.65 7.84
CA GLU A 73 -9.35 22.67 7.52
C GLU A 73 -9.40 23.10 6.04
N THR A 74 -8.91 22.23 5.14
CA THR A 74 -8.83 22.46 3.69
C THR A 74 -9.99 21.84 2.91
N GLY A 75 -10.86 21.11 3.58
CA GLY A 75 -11.98 20.38 2.97
C GLY A 75 -12.89 19.78 4.02
N GLN A 76 -13.86 19.01 3.56
CA GLN A 76 -14.81 18.32 4.42
C GLN A 76 -14.69 16.81 4.29
N ILE A 77 -14.93 16.11 5.39
CA ILE A 77 -15.00 14.65 5.47
C ILE A 77 -16.39 14.21 5.93
N PRO A 78 -16.89 13.07 5.46
CA PRO A 78 -18.15 12.52 5.92
C PRO A 78 -18.03 11.89 7.30
N LEU A 79 -19.04 12.08 8.12
CA LEU A 79 -19.29 11.34 9.35
C LEU A 79 -20.53 10.47 9.16
N PHE A 80 -20.47 9.27 9.69
CA PHE A 80 -21.56 8.30 9.66
C PHE A 80 -22.02 7.97 11.06
N GLY A 81 -23.31 7.65 11.22
CA GLY A 81 -23.89 7.30 12.51
C GLY A 81 -25.39 7.57 12.57
N PRO A 82 -26.01 7.53 13.76
CA PRO A 82 -27.40 7.93 13.98
C PRO A 82 -27.66 9.38 13.52
N GLU A 83 -28.89 9.68 13.06
CA GLU A 83 -29.24 11.00 12.50
C GLU A 83 -29.05 12.16 13.50
N ASP A 84 -29.33 11.91 14.76
CA ASP A 84 -29.20 12.87 15.84
C ASP A 84 -27.77 13.06 16.35
N ASN A 85 -26.88 12.08 16.10
CA ASN A 85 -25.47 12.15 16.44
C ASN A 85 -24.63 11.28 15.47
N PRO A 86 -24.21 11.78 14.30
CA PRO A 86 -23.55 11.01 13.25
C PRO A 86 -22.06 10.72 13.53
N PHE A 87 -21.62 10.63 14.78
CA PHE A 87 -20.21 10.49 15.14
C PHE A 87 -19.84 9.06 15.55
N ASP A 88 -20.30 8.05 14.80
CA ASP A 88 -19.78 6.67 14.93
C ASP A 88 -18.49 6.52 14.13
N ILE A 89 -17.35 6.67 14.80
CA ILE A 89 -16.04 6.52 14.16
C ILE A 89 -15.51 5.09 14.21
N ILE A 90 -16.10 4.22 15.03
CA ILE A 90 -15.64 2.83 15.21
C ILE A 90 -16.16 1.94 14.08
N THR A 91 -17.48 1.94 13.86
CA THR A 91 -18.10 1.01 12.90
C THR A 91 -17.63 1.23 11.47
N PRO A 92 -17.57 2.46 10.91
CA PRO A 92 -17.02 2.69 9.58
C PRO A 92 -15.53 2.40 9.48
N SER A 93 -14.74 2.76 10.51
CA SER A 93 -13.30 2.47 10.52
C SER A 93 -13.02 0.97 10.46
N PHE A 94 -13.82 0.16 11.16
CA PHE A 94 -13.73 -1.29 11.07
C PHE A 94 -13.91 -1.79 9.63
N ALA A 95 -14.91 -1.27 8.91
CA ALA A 95 -15.16 -1.68 7.54
C ALA A 95 -13.94 -1.44 6.63
N PHE A 96 -13.29 -0.28 6.77
CA PHE A 96 -12.12 0.07 5.97
C PHE A 96 -10.87 -0.72 6.39
N LEU A 97 -10.54 -0.76 7.68
CA LEU A 97 -9.35 -1.44 8.19
C LEU A 97 -9.39 -2.96 7.99
N SER A 98 -10.54 -3.60 8.21
CA SER A 98 -10.69 -5.04 8.03
C SER A 98 -10.93 -5.45 6.58
N ARG A 99 -11.14 -4.50 5.67
CA ARG A 99 -11.62 -4.80 4.31
C ARG A 99 -12.93 -5.61 4.32
N TYR A 100 -13.82 -5.29 5.26
CA TYR A 100 -15.03 -6.06 5.55
C TYR A 100 -15.85 -6.37 4.29
N GLU A 101 -15.99 -5.42 3.38
CA GLU A 101 -16.71 -5.58 2.12
C GLU A 101 -16.11 -6.66 1.22
N GLU A 102 -14.80 -6.81 1.22
CA GLU A 102 -14.07 -7.78 0.39
C GLU A 102 -14.27 -9.23 0.88
N PHE A 103 -14.54 -9.44 2.17
CA PHE A 103 -14.83 -10.78 2.71
C PHE A 103 -16.17 -11.34 2.25
N PHE A 104 -17.10 -10.49 1.86
CA PHE A 104 -18.46 -10.87 1.52
C PHE A 104 -18.84 -10.56 0.07
N SER A 105 -17.84 -10.21 -0.77
CA SER A 105 -18.01 -9.98 -2.20
C SER A 105 -17.16 -10.97 -2.98
N ASP A 106 -17.79 -11.66 -3.91
CA ASP A 106 -17.15 -12.51 -4.92
C ASP A 106 -16.88 -11.76 -6.24
N GLU A 107 -17.25 -10.47 -6.30
CA GLU A 107 -17.00 -9.60 -7.45
C GLU A 107 -15.52 -9.28 -7.54
N THR A 108 -14.88 -9.70 -8.63
CA THR A 108 -13.46 -9.47 -8.89
C THR A 108 -13.22 -9.05 -10.33
N ASP A 109 -12.10 -8.38 -10.57
CA ASP A 109 -11.63 -8.09 -11.93
C ASP A 109 -11.02 -9.32 -12.61
N ALA A 110 -10.50 -9.14 -13.84
CA ALA A 110 -9.90 -10.22 -14.63
C ALA A 110 -8.67 -10.89 -13.95
N HIS A 111 -8.11 -10.26 -12.93
CA HIS A 111 -6.97 -10.76 -12.15
C HIS A 111 -7.38 -11.30 -10.78
N GLY A 112 -8.68 -11.39 -10.48
CA GLY A 112 -9.18 -11.86 -9.19
C GLY A 112 -8.98 -10.85 -8.05
N ARG A 113 -8.85 -9.55 -8.37
CA ARG A 113 -8.72 -8.46 -7.39
C ARG A 113 -10.07 -7.83 -7.13
N PHE A 114 -10.33 -7.41 -5.89
CA PHE A 114 -11.49 -6.60 -5.57
C PHE A 114 -11.37 -5.22 -6.24
N SER A 115 -12.40 -4.83 -6.99
CA SER A 115 -12.39 -3.61 -7.81
C SER A 115 -12.68 -2.35 -6.99
N TYR A 116 -12.02 -1.24 -7.37
CA TYR A 116 -12.38 0.09 -6.85
C TYR A 116 -13.86 0.43 -7.06
N GLN A 117 -14.45 0.01 -8.20
CA GLN A 117 -15.83 0.35 -8.55
C GLN A 117 -16.87 -0.21 -7.56
N ASP A 118 -16.56 -1.34 -6.92
CA ASP A 118 -17.45 -2.04 -5.98
C ASP A 118 -17.24 -1.58 -4.54
N SER A 119 -16.17 -0.81 -4.28
CA SER A 119 -15.72 -0.45 -2.95
C SER A 119 -16.58 0.62 -2.25
N LEU A 120 -16.61 0.59 -0.93
CA LEU A 120 -17.15 1.67 -0.08
C LEU A 120 -16.42 2.99 -0.32
N VAL A 121 -15.11 2.90 -0.62
CA VAL A 121 -14.28 4.07 -0.95
C VAL A 121 -14.84 4.80 -2.17
N GLN A 122 -15.27 4.06 -3.19
CA GLN A 122 -15.92 4.63 -4.38
C GLN A 122 -17.34 5.12 -4.07
N LYS A 123 -18.16 4.29 -3.42
CA LYS A 123 -19.58 4.62 -3.11
C LYS A 123 -19.70 5.93 -2.33
N TYR A 124 -18.74 6.23 -1.46
CA TYR A 124 -18.71 7.44 -0.65
C TYR A 124 -17.73 8.50 -1.13
N ASN A 125 -17.09 8.31 -2.29
CA ASN A 125 -16.10 9.23 -2.87
C ASN A 125 -14.93 9.56 -1.92
N LEU A 126 -14.32 8.52 -1.32
CA LEU A 126 -13.31 8.64 -0.28
C LEU A 126 -11.89 8.33 -0.76
N VAL A 127 -11.67 8.06 -2.05
CA VAL A 127 -10.38 7.57 -2.55
C VAL A 127 -9.19 8.51 -2.24
N GLU A 128 -9.44 9.81 -2.18
CA GLU A 128 -8.40 10.80 -1.83
C GLU A 128 -8.47 11.25 -0.35
N ILE A 129 -9.20 10.53 0.51
CA ILE A 129 -9.41 10.89 1.92
C ILE A 129 -8.98 9.73 2.82
N PRO A 130 -7.96 9.89 3.70
CA PRO A 130 -7.59 8.90 4.71
C PRO A 130 -8.60 8.95 5.87
N ILE A 131 -9.82 8.48 5.63
CA ILE A 131 -10.98 8.73 6.49
C ILE A 131 -10.82 8.19 7.91
N VAL A 132 -10.14 7.04 8.08
CA VAL A 132 -9.87 6.44 9.39
C VAL A 132 -8.91 7.33 10.18
N ASP A 133 -7.89 7.87 9.52
CA ASP A 133 -6.90 8.74 10.16
C ASP A 133 -7.52 10.10 10.51
N GLU A 134 -8.38 10.64 9.66
CA GLU A 134 -9.15 11.86 9.95
C GLU A 134 -10.04 11.65 11.19
N TYR A 135 -10.69 10.48 11.33
CA TYR A 135 -11.46 10.15 12.54
C TYR A 135 -10.57 10.05 13.77
N ALA A 136 -9.37 9.48 13.62
CA ALA A 136 -8.40 9.41 14.71
C ALA A 136 -7.93 10.81 15.14
N MET A 137 -7.73 11.75 14.21
CA MET A 137 -7.38 13.14 14.53
C MET A 137 -8.52 13.89 15.24
N ILE A 138 -9.78 13.62 14.86
CA ILE A 138 -10.94 14.16 15.60
C ILE A 138 -11.00 13.54 17.01
N LEU A 139 -10.75 12.22 17.13
CA LEU A 139 -10.68 11.56 18.43
C LEU A 139 -9.60 12.18 19.33
N ARG A 140 -8.37 12.41 18.78
CA ARG A 140 -7.29 13.11 19.48
C ARG A 140 -7.75 14.43 20.05
N ARG A 141 -8.36 15.28 19.22
CA ARG A 141 -8.87 16.60 19.63
C ARG A 141 -9.87 16.50 20.76
N ASN A 142 -10.82 15.57 20.68
CA ASN A 142 -11.85 15.35 21.67
C ASN A 142 -11.28 14.83 23.01
N LEU A 143 -10.34 13.86 22.96
CA LEU A 143 -9.68 13.31 24.14
C LEU A 143 -8.86 14.39 24.87
N CYS A 144 -8.03 15.15 24.13
CA CYS A 144 -7.22 16.23 24.68
C CYS A 144 -8.09 17.37 25.29
N ALA A 145 -9.24 17.66 24.70
CA ALA A 145 -10.17 18.64 25.26
C ALA A 145 -10.89 18.12 26.52
N CYS A 146 -11.17 16.82 26.58
CA CYS A 146 -11.86 16.19 27.72
C CYS A 146 -10.97 16.07 28.97
N SER A 147 -9.69 15.66 28.76
CA SER A 147 -8.72 15.51 29.86
C SER A 147 -7.28 15.81 29.37
N PRO A 148 -6.90 17.12 29.35
CA PRO A 148 -5.58 17.54 28.85
C PRO A 148 -4.41 16.95 29.65
N GLU A 149 -4.63 16.66 30.93
CA GLU A 149 -3.60 16.07 31.81
C GLU A 149 -3.31 14.60 31.47
N MET A 150 -4.30 13.88 31.00
CA MET A 150 -4.19 12.46 30.64
C MET A 150 -3.77 12.25 29.18
N PHE A 151 -4.29 13.07 28.28
CA PHE A 151 -4.10 12.93 26.84
C PHE A 151 -3.26 14.08 26.31
N THR A 152 -1.93 13.88 26.30
CA THR A 152 -0.99 14.86 25.73
C THR A 152 -0.69 14.46 24.28
N PRO A 153 -0.92 15.35 23.30
CA PRO A 153 -0.58 15.06 21.92
C PRO A 153 0.92 14.82 21.75
N SER A 154 1.28 13.72 21.13
CA SER A 154 2.64 13.40 20.71
C SER A 154 2.61 13.12 19.21
N PRO A 155 2.87 14.16 18.37
CA PRO A 155 2.77 14.02 16.93
C PRO A 155 3.78 12.98 16.40
N ARG A 156 3.31 12.04 15.60
CA ARG A 156 4.17 11.13 14.85
C ARG A 156 4.83 11.88 13.69
N LYS A 157 6.12 11.62 13.46
CA LYS A 157 6.79 12.13 12.26
C LYS A 157 6.33 11.29 11.05
N PRO A 158 5.67 11.90 10.04
CA PRO A 158 5.26 11.19 8.85
C PRO A 158 6.48 10.69 8.05
N LYS A 159 6.33 9.58 7.32
CA LYS A 159 7.38 9.02 6.49
C LYS A 159 7.00 9.05 5.02
N ILE A 160 7.99 9.22 4.16
CA ILE A 160 7.89 8.88 2.74
C ILE A 160 8.53 7.51 2.59
N VAL A 161 7.79 6.55 2.07
CA VAL A 161 8.22 5.15 1.92
C VAL A 161 8.24 4.79 0.44
N PRO A 162 9.39 4.97 -0.25
CA PRO A 162 9.54 4.52 -1.62
C PRO A 162 9.62 3.01 -1.66
N THR A 163 8.91 2.42 -2.63
CA THR A 163 8.89 0.97 -2.84
C THR A 163 9.06 0.65 -4.32
N HIS A 164 9.71 -0.47 -4.65
CA HIS A 164 10.07 -0.83 -6.00
C HIS A 164 9.80 -2.30 -6.27
N ASP A 165 8.91 -2.58 -7.21
CA ASP A 165 8.69 -3.93 -7.72
C ASP A 165 9.64 -4.18 -8.88
N ILE A 166 10.48 -5.22 -8.74
CA ILE A 166 11.48 -5.59 -9.74
C ILE A 166 10.89 -6.68 -10.62
N ASP A 167 9.95 -6.26 -11.48
CA ASP A 167 9.30 -7.18 -12.43
C ASP A 167 10.23 -7.63 -13.52
N LEU A 168 10.99 -6.69 -14.05
CA LEU A 168 11.94 -6.87 -15.15
C LEU A 168 13.33 -6.50 -14.67
N LEU A 169 14.23 -7.48 -14.62
CA LEU A 169 15.61 -7.20 -14.22
C LEU A 169 16.42 -6.54 -15.35
N TYR A 170 16.12 -6.89 -16.61
CA TYR A 170 16.88 -6.44 -17.77
C TYR A 170 15.98 -5.82 -18.83
N ARG A 171 16.44 -4.73 -19.40
CA ARG A 171 15.88 -4.22 -20.64
C ARG A 171 16.35 -5.00 -21.84
N PHE A 172 17.62 -5.45 -21.84
CA PHE A 172 18.27 -6.14 -22.93
C PHE A 172 18.69 -7.55 -22.51
N SER A 173 17.90 -8.56 -22.88
CA SER A 173 18.22 -9.96 -22.62
C SER A 173 19.24 -10.53 -23.65
N SER A 174 19.27 -9.98 -24.86
CA SER A 174 20.21 -10.33 -25.93
C SER A 174 20.34 -9.21 -26.96
N ARG A 175 21.44 -9.23 -27.75
CA ARG A 175 21.68 -8.27 -28.85
C ARG A 175 20.53 -8.27 -29.88
N PHE A 176 20.03 -9.45 -30.21
CA PHE A 176 18.93 -9.59 -31.15
C PHE A 176 17.64 -9.00 -30.61
N GLN A 177 17.31 -9.31 -29.37
CA GLN A 177 16.12 -8.77 -28.71
C GLN A 177 16.22 -7.25 -28.56
N ALA A 178 17.39 -6.71 -28.20
CA ALA A 178 17.63 -5.28 -28.09
C ALA A 178 17.36 -4.55 -29.43
N LEU A 179 17.96 -5.04 -30.52
CA LEU A 179 17.75 -4.45 -31.85
C LEU A 179 16.29 -4.59 -32.30
N LYS A 180 15.65 -5.73 -32.05
CA LYS A 180 14.22 -5.92 -32.34
C LYS A 180 13.34 -4.92 -31.55
N SER A 181 13.64 -4.68 -30.29
CA SER A 181 12.93 -3.70 -29.46
C SER A 181 13.11 -2.28 -30.01
N ILE A 182 14.33 -1.86 -30.31
CA ILE A 182 14.65 -0.50 -30.77
C ILE A 182 14.02 -0.24 -32.15
N PHE A 183 14.24 -1.13 -33.12
CA PHE A 183 13.72 -0.91 -34.48
C PHE A 183 12.25 -1.30 -34.64
N GLY A 184 11.76 -2.30 -33.91
CA GLY A 184 10.35 -2.71 -33.93
C GLY A 184 9.46 -1.79 -33.11
N ARG A 185 9.65 -1.80 -31.80
CA ARG A 185 8.76 -1.07 -30.87
C ARG A 185 9.04 0.44 -30.91
N ASP A 186 10.29 0.85 -30.68
CA ASP A 186 10.61 2.26 -30.49
C ASP A 186 10.52 3.05 -31.80
N MET A 187 10.98 2.49 -32.92
CA MET A 187 10.95 3.19 -34.21
C MET A 187 9.61 3.04 -34.96
N LEU A 188 9.04 1.83 -35.03
CA LEU A 188 7.85 1.59 -35.85
C LEU A 188 6.53 1.85 -35.10
N ILE A 189 6.47 1.52 -33.79
CA ILE A 189 5.26 1.67 -32.98
C ILE A 189 5.21 3.05 -32.35
N SER A 190 6.21 3.42 -31.56
CA SER A 190 6.21 4.74 -30.86
C SER A 190 6.42 5.90 -31.84
N ARG A 191 7.15 5.68 -32.95
CA ARG A 191 7.48 6.68 -33.99
C ARG A 191 8.10 7.95 -33.41
N ASP A 192 8.72 7.87 -32.25
CA ASP A 192 9.38 8.97 -31.58
C ASP A 192 10.90 8.83 -31.70
N MET A 193 11.52 9.71 -32.47
CA MET A 193 12.97 9.71 -32.72
C MET A 193 13.78 10.05 -31.46
N VAL A 194 13.17 10.70 -30.47
CA VAL A 194 13.83 10.96 -29.18
C VAL A 194 13.99 9.65 -28.41
N ILE A 195 12.93 8.85 -28.34
CA ILE A 195 12.93 7.51 -27.73
C ILE A 195 13.96 6.61 -28.45
N VAL A 196 13.96 6.58 -29.77
CA VAL A 196 14.92 5.77 -30.55
C VAL A 196 16.37 6.17 -30.25
N LYS A 197 16.66 7.47 -30.21
CA LYS A 197 18.02 7.97 -29.89
C LYS A 197 18.44 7.57 -28.48
N GLN A 198 17.53 7.70 -27.52
CA GLN A 198 17.77 7.28 -26.13
C GLN A 198 18.06 5.78 -26.04
N SER A 199 17.21 4.96 -26.67
CA SER A 199 17.37 3.50 -26.69
C SER A 199 18.68 3.05 -27.35
N LEU A 200 19.14 3.75 -28.39
CA LEU A 200 20.45 3.49 -29.01
C LEU A 200 21.62 3.87 -28.08
N GLN A 201 21.49 4.94 -27.30
CA GLN A 201 22.50 5.31 -26.31
C GLN A 201 22.59 4.27 -25.18
N GLU A 202 21.45 3.82 -24.66
CA GLU A 202 21.36 2.77 -23.65
C GLU A 202 21.92 1.44 -24.17
N TYR A 203 21.59 1.05 -25.40
CA TYR A 203 22.15 -0.12 -26.05
C TYR A 203 23.69 -0.07 -26.16
N ARG A 204 24.26 1.10 -26.51
CA ARG A 204 25.73 1.26 -26.58
C ARG A 204 26.40 1.11 -25.22
N LYS A 205 25.80 1.65 -24.16
CA LYS A 205 26.30 1.49 -22.78
C LYS A 205 26.26 0.00 -22.39
N TRP A 206 25.11 -0.63 -22.54
CA TRP A 206 24.95 -2.06 -22.26
C TRP A 206 25.94 -2.94 -23.03
N MET A 207 26.26 -2.60 -24.30
CA MET A 207 27.27 -3.31 -25.09
C MET A 207 28.70 -3.15 -24.56
N SER A 208 28.98 -2.11 -23.78
CA SER A 208 30.27 -1.92 -23.12
C SER A 208 30.39 -2.70 -21.80
N ASP A 209 29.30 -2.80 -21.06
CA ASP A 209 29.18 -3.59 -19.83
C ASP A 209 27.71 -3.96 -19.63
N ASP A 210 27.40 -5.24 -19.47
CA ASP A 210 26.05 -5.74 -19.16
C ASP A 210 25.44 -5.11 -17.91
N PHE A 211 26.29 -4.66 -16.97
CA PHE A 211 25.86 -4.00 -15.76
C PHE A 211 25.31 -2.59 -16.00
N GLU A 212 25.60 -1.99 -17.14
CA GLU A 212 25.03 -0.71 -17.59
C GLU A 212 23.62 -0.88 -18.21
N ASP A 213 22.95 -2.01 -17.99
CA ASP A 213 21.53 -2.16 -18.34
C ASP A 213 20.69 -1.13 -17.59
N PRO A 214 19.83 -0.34 -18.26
CA PRO A 214 19.13 0.78 -17.64
C PRO A 214 18.18 0.35 -16.52
N TYR A 215 17.65 -0.87 -16.51
CA TYR A 215 16.78 -1.36 -15.44
C TYR A 215 17.56 -1.74 -14.19
N ILE A 216 18.77 -2.30 -14.36
CA ILE A 216 19.71 -2.51 -13.25
C ILE A 216 20.18 -1.17 -12.67
N GLN A 217 20.55 -0.23 -13.54
CA GLN A 217 20.99 1.09 -13.11
C GLN A 217 19.89 1.84 -12.34
N ALA A 218 18.62 1.67 -12.72
CA ALA A 218 17.49 2.27 -12.01
C ALA A 218 17.40 1.76 -10.56
N ILE A 219 17.57 0.43 -10.33
CA ILE A 219 17.56 -0.13 -8.96
C ILE A 219 18.65 0.51 -8.11
N MET A 220 19.85 0.64 -8.67
CA MET A 220 20.99 1.23 -7.95
C MET A 220 20.82 2.74 -7.71
N GLU A 221 20.25 3.45 -8.69
CA GLU A 221 19.96 4.88 -8.55
C GLU A 221 18.91 5.12 -7.47
N PHE A 222 17.84 4.33 -7.43
CA PHE A 222 16.82 4.40 -6.38
C PHE A 222 17.49 4.25 -5.00
N ALA A 223 18.20 3.16 -4.77
CA ALA A 223 18.85 2.90 -3.49
C ALA A 223 19.77 4.06 -3.04
N THR A 224 20.65 4.52 -3.95
CA THR A 224 21.60 5.60 -3.63
C THR A 224 20.89 6.93 -3.34
N ARG A 225 19.91 7.30 -4.20
CA ARG A 225 19.22 8.58 -4.10
C ARG A 225 18.35 8.66 -2.85
N GLU A 226 17.62 7.60 -2.57
CA GLU A 226 16.66 7.55 -1.47
C GLU A 226 17.36 7.44 -0.12
N HIS A 227 18.42 6.63 -0.05
CA HIS A 227 19.28 6.62 1.13
C HIS A 227 19.91 8.00 1.41
N ALA A 228 20.41 8.67 0.35
CA ALA A 228 20.96 10.04 0.49
C ALA A 228 19.90 11.07 0.92
N ALA A 229 18.62 10.82 0.63
CA ALA A 229 17.50 11.64 1.11
C ALA A 229 17.02 11.25 2.52
N GLY A 230 17.65 10.26 3.16
CA GLY A 230 17.27 9.76 4.49
C GLY A 230 15.99 8.92 4.49
N LEU A 231 15.66 8.30 3.34
CA LEU A 231 14.51 7.42 3.19
C LEU A 231 14.94 5.95 3.34
N GLU A 232 13.98 5.08 3.63
CA GLU A 232 14.17 3.64 3.80
C GLU A 232 13.45 2.91 2.64
N PRO A 233 14.10 2.72 1.45
CA PRO A 233 13.46 2.09 0.30
C PRO A 233 13.28 0.59 0.48
N VAL A 234 12.14 0.07 -0.07
CA VAL A 234 11.85 -1.36 -0.08
C VAL A 234 11.84 -1.87 -1.52
N PHE A 235 12.60 -2.93 -1.79
CA PHE A 235 12.73 -3.54 -3.11
C PHE A 235 12.15 -4.95 -3.08
N PHE A 236 11.09 -5.19 -3.85
CA PHE A 236 10.45 -6.50 -3.95
C PHE A 236 10.96 -7.26 -5.18
N PHE A 237 11.58 -8.42 -4.94
CA PHE A 237 12.15 -9.26 -5.98
C PHE A 237 11.37 -10.56 -6.16
N LYS A 238 11.15 -10.97 -7.42
CA LYS A 238 10.62 -12.29 -7.75
C LYS A 238 11.69 -13.36 -7.47
N ALA A 239 11.26 -14.50 -6.93
CA ALA A 239 12.18 -15.57 -6.55
C ALA A 239 12.03 -16.83 -7.43
N LEU A 240 10.88 -17.05 -8.03
CA LEU A 240 10.64 -18.08 -9.04
C LEU A 240 10.53 -17.44 -10.43
N TYR A 241 10.79 -18.26 -11.46
CA TYR A 241 10.85 -17.80 -12.84
C TYR A 241 9.97 -18.62 -13.80
N GLU A 242 8.95 -19.27 -13.30
CA GLU A 242 7.99 -20.03 -14.11
C GLU A 242 6.59 -19.56 -13.81
N GLY A 243 5.94 -18.91 -14.77
CA GLY A 243 4.58 -18.45 -14.69
C GLY A 243 4.14 -17.79 -15.99
N GLU A 244 2.89 -17.96 -16.39
CA GLU A 244 2.37 -17.41 -17.65
C GLU A 244 2.26 -15.87 -17.57
N ASN A 245 2.07 -15.33 -16.37
CA ASN A 245 1.88 -13.89 -16.12
C ASN A 245 3.11 -13.22 -15.48
N ASP A 246 4.22 -13.93 -15.33
CA ASP A 246 5.45 -13.43 -14.74
C ASP A 246 6.58 -13.38 -15.74
N ASP A 247 7.13 -12.19 -15.95
CA ASP A 247 8.43 -12.07 -16.60
C ASP A 247 9.52 -12.63 -15.70
N THR A 248 10.49 -13.31 -16.30
CA THR A 248 11.39 -14.20 -15.59
C THR A 248 12.83 -13.69 -15.55
N TYR A 249 13.42 -13.72 -14.36
CA TYR A 249 14.86 -13.62 -14.17
C TYR A 249 15.34 -14.59 -13.10
N ASP A 250 16.56 -15.05 -13.19
CA ASP A 250 17.15 -15.92 -12.18
C ASP A 250 17.75 -15.06 -11.06
N ILE A 251 17.29 -15.22 -9.82
CA ILE A 251 17.85 -14.52 -8.65
C ILE A 251 19.35 -14.83 -8.42
N ARG A 252 19.88 -15.88 -9.04
CA ARG A 252 21.30 -16.26 -9.01
C ARG A 252 22.13 -15.61 -10.12
N ASP A 253 21.51 -14.79 -10.99
CA ASP A 253 22.25 -14.09 -12.04
C ASP A 253 23.41 -13.29 -11.44
N VAL A 254 24.57 -13.38 -12.07
CA VAL A 254 25.80 -12.72 -11.60
C VAL A 254 25.64 -11.19 -11.50
N ARG A 255 24.79 -10.60 -12.33
CA ARG A 255 24.50 -9.16 -12.30
C ARG A 255 23.75 -8.76 -11.04
N LEU A 256 22.85 -9.61 -10.54
CA LEU A 256 22.18 -9.39 -9.25
C LEU A 256 23.14 -9.43 -8.06
N GLN A 257 24.27 -10.12 -8.16
CA GLN A 257 25.27 -10.08 -7.09
C GLN A 257 25.68 -8.64 -6.74
N ARG A 258 25.97 -7.83 -7.75
CA ARG A 258 26.33 -6.42 -7.56
C ARG A 258 25.16 -5.57 -7.05
N VAL A 259 23.93 -5.90 -7.47
CA VAL A 259 22.72 -5.25 -6.97
C VAL A 259 22.54 -5.55 -5.48
N TRP A 260 22.66 -6.83 -5.06
CA TRP A 260 22.57 -7.21 -3.66
C TRP A 260 23.61 -6.50 -2.78
N GLU A 261 24.89 -6.47 -3.23
CA GLU A 261 25.97 -5.76 -2.54
C GLU A 261 25.70 -4.26 -2.43
N HIS A 262 25.16 -3.66 -3.48
CA HIS A 262 24.79 -2.24 -3.48
C HIS A 262 23.61 -1.95 -2.54
N LEU A 263 22.53 -2.75 -2.61
CA LEU A 263 21.38 -2.60 -1.71
C LEU A 263 21.78 -2.81 -0.24
N ASP A 264 22.73 -3.74 0.01
CA ASP A 264 23.25 -3.94 1.35
C ASP A 264 24.00 -2.71 1.87
N LYS A 265 24.88 -2.15 1.06
CA LYS A 265 25.62 -0.92 1.36
C LYS A 265 24.71 0.29 1.59
N GLU A 266 23.69 0.47 0.76
CA GLU A 266 22.75 1.58 0.84
C GLU A 266 21.56 1.28 1.80
N GLN A 267 21.61 0.19 2.57
CA GLN A 267 20.61 -0.22 3.55
C GLN A 267 19.18 -0.40 3.01
N GLY A 268 19.04 -0.68 1.69
CA GLY A 268 17.75 -0.96 1.08
C GLY A 268 17.11 -2.21 1.68
N ILE A 269 15.84 -2.15 2.01
CA ILE A 269 15.08 -3.31 2.51
C ILE A 269 14.75 -4.21 1.32
N ILE A 270 14.95 -5.53 1.47
CA ILE A 270 14.64 -6.50 0.43
C ILE A 270 13.41 -7.31 0.86
N GLY A 271 12.38 -7.31 0.02
CA GLY A 271 11.15 -8.04 0.18
C GLY A 271 10.91 -9.04 -0.96
N LEU A 272 9.91 -9.89 -0.78
CA LEU A 272 9.44 -10.82 -1.78
C LEU A 272 8.38 -10.18 -2.67
N HIS A 273 8.59 -10.18 -4.00
CA HIS A 273 7.52 -9.97 -4.96
C HIS A 273 6.88 -11.33 -5.27
N GLY A 274 5.80 -11.66 -4.56
CA GLY A 274 5.11 -12.94 -4.76
C GLY A 274 4.64 -13.06 -6.22
N SER A 275 4.89 -14.22 -6.86
CA SER A 275 4.47 -14.45 -8.24
C SER A 275 2.94 -14.38 -8.41
N TYR A 276 2.48 -14.23 -9.65
CA TYR A 276 1.05 -14.16 -9.95
C TYR A 276 0.30 -15.40 -9.42
N GLU A 277 0.85 -16.58 -9.65
CA GLU A 277 0.25 -17.86 -9.24
C GLU A 277 0.33 -18.07 -7.72
N SER A 278 1.28 -17.47 -7.02
CA SER A 278 1.43 -17.65 -5.57
C SER A 278 0.29 -17.02 -4.74
N ALA A 279 -0.53 -16.18 -5.37
CA ALA A 279 -1.78 -15.69 -4.78
C ALA A 279 -2.88 -16.77 -4.69
N ASP A 280 -2.75 -17.87 -5.45
CA ASP A 280 -3.75 -18.93 -5.56
C ASP A 280 -3.22 -20.30 -5.13
N GLU A 281 -1.90 -20.54 -5.27
CA GLU A 281 -1.30 -21.85 -5.05
C GLU A 281 -0.74 -21.99 -3.63
N THR A 282 -1.29 -22.97 -2.91
CA THR A 282 -0.84 -23.28 -1.54
C THR A 282 0.63 -23.65 -1.47
N GLY A 283 1.38 -22.91 -0.64
CA GLY A 283 2.79 -23.18 -0.36
C GLY A 283 3.75 -22.66 -1.43
N LEU A 284 3.26 -22.08 -2.54
CA LEU A 284 4.13 -21.49 -3.55
C LEU A 284 4.83 -20.24 -3.01
N LEU A 285 4.09 -19.30 -2.40
CA LEU A 285 4.64 -18.10 -1.79
C LEU A 285 5.74 -18.42 -0.75
N ARG A 286 5.52 -19.49 0.04
CA ARG A 286 6.53 -19.98 0.99
C ARG A 286 7.79 -20.47 0.30
N LYS A 287 7.69 -21.26 -0.76
CA LYS A 287 8.85 -21.73 -1.55
C LYS A 287 9.63 -20.57 -2.14
N GLU A 288 8.93 -19.54 -2.61
CA GLU A 288 9.54 -18.31 -3.13
C GLU A 288 10.31 -17.58 -2.03
N GLN A 289 9.72 -17.41 -0.86
CA GLN A 289 10.34 -16.77 0.29
C GLN A 289 11.57 -17.56 0.76
N GLU A 290 11.47 -18.89 0.90
CA GLU A 290 12.58 -19.76 1.27
C GLU A 290 13.74 -19.64 0.29
N ARG A 291 13.46 -19.66 -1.02
CA ARG A 291 14.46 -19.51 -2.07
C ARG A 291 15.17 -18.15 -2.03
N LEU A 292 14.43 -17.07 -1.80
CA LEU A 292 15.03 -15.74 -1.68
C LEU A 292 15.88 -15.64 -0.42
N ASN A 293 15.43 -16.21 0.70
CA ASN A 293 16.17 -16.27 1.95
C ASN A 293 17.48 -17.07 1.83
N GLU A 294 17.45 -18.23 1.19
CA GLU A 294 18.66 -19.03 0.93
C GLU A 294 19.70 -18.21 0.17
N HIS A 295 19.26 -17.42 -0.81
CA HIS A 295 20.14 -16.57 -1.59
C HIS A 295 20.72 -15.41 -0.77
N LEU A 296 19.92 -14.80 0.12
CA LEU A 296 20.27 -13.63 0.93
C LEU A 296 20.94 -13.98 2.26
N ALA A 297 20.97 -15.26 2.65
CA ALA A 297 21.59 -15.72 3.90
C ALA A 297 23.06 -15.26 4.06
N ARG A 298 23.81 -15.13 2.96
CA ARG A 298 25.20 -14.62 2.96
C ARG A 298 25.33 -13.16 3.38
N PHE A 299 24.24 -12.37 3.31
CA PHE A 299 24.16 -11.00 3.81
C PHE A 299 23.57 -10.92 5.22
N GLY A 300 23.27 -12.07 5.84
CA GLY A 300 22.62 -12.13 7.15
C GLY A 300 21.20 -11.58 7.17
N ARG A 301 20.54 -11.54 6.00
CA ARG A 301 19.20 -10.99 5.81
C ARG A 301 18.14 -12.09 5.77
N ASN A 302 16.98 -11.78 6.32
CA ASN A 302 15.78 -12.60 6.24
C ASN A 302 14.63 -11.75 5.70
N VAL A 303 13.89 -12.28 4.73
CA VAL A 303 12.78 -11.61 4.07
C VAL A 303 11.50 -11.90 4.85
N THR A 304 10.92 -10.86 5.39
CA THR A 304 9.65 -10.91 6.14
C THR A 304 8.58 -9.98 5.57
N CYS A 305 8.93 -9.18 4.55
CA CYS A 305 7.98 -8.32 3.87
C CYS A 305 7.69 -8.79 2.45
N SER A 306 6.47 -8.54 1.97
CA SER A 306 6.04 -8.93 0.63
C SER A 306 5.13 -7.90 -0.02
N ARG A 307 5.10 -7.95 -1.36
CA ARG A 307 4.04 -7.40 -2.20
C ARG A 307 3.66 -8.42 -3.24
N GLN A 308 2.40 -8.72 -3.37
CA GLN A 308 1.89 -9.67 -4.34
C GLN A 308 1.87 -9.04 -5.74
N HIS A 309 2.37 -9.77 -6.76
CA HIS A 309 2.33 -9.33 -8.15
C HIS A 309 0.91 -9.01 -8.60
N TYR A 310 0.72 -7.98 -9.41
CA TYR A 310 -0.57 -7.41 -9.80
C TYR A 310 -1.42 -6.88 -8.63
N LEU A 311 -0.86 -6.70 -7.41
CA LEU A 311 -1.60 -6.37 -6.19
C LEU A 311 -2.71 -7.39 -5.88
N ARG A 312 -2.47 -8.67 -6.14
CA ARG A 312 -3.45 -9.74 -5.96
C ARG A 312 -3.59 -10.14 -4.49
N ALA A 313 -4.59 -9.62 -3.83
CA ALA A 313 -4.99 -10.06 -2.49
C ALA A 313 -6.42 -10.61 -2.55
N ARG A 314 -6.61 -11.84 -2.08
CA ARG A 314 -7.92 -12.48 -1.94
C ARG A 314 -8.30 -12.53 -0.48
N LEU A 315 -9.23 -11.68 -0.11
CA LEU A 315 -9.74 -11.59 1.25
C LEU A 315 -11.17 -12.17 1.38
N TYR A 316 -11.84 -12.49 0.27
CA TYR A 316 -13.16 -13.10 0.30
C TYR A 316 -13.11 -14.58 0.72
N ILE A 317 -14.23 -15.06 1.28
CA ILE A 317 -14.35 -16.45 1.74
C ILE A 317 -14.73 -17.33 0.55
N ASP A 318 -13.80 -18.19 0.14
CA ASP A 318 -14.00 -19.18 -0.92
C ASP A 318 -13.66 -20.58 -0.38
N GLU A 319 -14.43 -21.59 -0.77
CA GLU A 319 -14.19 -22.98 -0.39
C GLU A 319 -12.98 -23.59 -1.11
N TYR A 320 -12.60 -23.05 -2.27
CA TYR A 320 -11.60 -23.64 -3.17
C TYR A 320 -10.24 -22.93 -3.07
N PHE A 321 -10.20 -21.68 -2.62
CA PHE A 321 -8.97 -20.88 -2.60
C PHE A 321 -8.57 -20.48 -1.19
N LEU A 322 -7.26 -20.51 -0.94
CA LEU A 322 -6.73 -20.00 0.31
C LEU A 322 -6.83 -18.47 0.36
N HIS A 323 -7.16 -18.01 1.52
CA HIS A 323 -7.17 -16.60 1.87
C HIS A 323 -5.74 -16.04 1.92
N SER A 324 -5.52 -14.83 1.42
CA SER A 324 -4.19 -14.21 1.39
C SER A 324 -3.53 -14.14 2.78
N LEU A 325 -4.30 -13.90 3.86
CA LEU A 325 -3.76 -13.91 5.23
C LEU A 325 -3.12 -15.26 5.61
N ASP A 326 -3.69 -16.38 5.13
CA ASP A 326 -3.13 -17.70 5.38
C ASP A 326 -1.87 -17.95 4.56
N LEU A 327 -1.84 -17.47 3.30
CA LEU A 327 -0.67 -17.58 2.43
C LEU A 327 0.51 -16.78 3.00
N TRP A 328 0.29 -15.52 3.39
CA TRP A 328 1.32 -14.66 4.00
C TRP A 328 1.84 -15.25 5.31
N ARG A 329 0.95 -15.66 6.22
CA ARG A 329 1.35 -16.29 7.48
C ARG A 329 2.16 -17.56 7.26
N ASN A 330 1.72 -18.44 6.35
CA ASN A 330 2.42 -19.69 6.03
C ASN A 330 3.80 -19.45 5.39
N ALA A 331 3.98 -18.33 4.71
CA ALA A 331 5.26 -17.90 4.16
C ALA A 331 6.14 -17.12 5.17
N GLY A 332 5.67 -16.90 6.41
CA GLY A 332 6.42 -16.13 7.40
C GLY A 332 6.51 -14.64 7.10
N ILE A 333 5.54 -14.11 6.34
CA ILE A 333 5.43 -12.69 6.06
C ILE A 333 4.78 -12.00 7.25
N THR A 334 5.44 -10.94 7.74
CA THR A 334 4.97 -10.10 8.84
C THR A 334 4.56 -8.70 8.39
N ASP A 335 5.05 -8.27 7.21
CA ASP A 335 4.78 -6.95 6.65
C ASP A 335 4.32 -7.11 5.20
N ASP A 336 3.10 -6.67 4.91
CA ASP A 336 2.54 -6.71 3.56
C ASP A 336 2.37 -5.29 2.99
N TYR A 337 2.57 -5.16 1.67
CA TYR A 337 2.49 -3.90 0.94
C TYR A 337 1.52 -4.00 -0.25
N THR A 338 0.60 -4.97 -0.23
CA THR A 338 -0.23 -5.31 -1.40
C THR A 338 -1.49 -4.45 -1.52
N LEU A 339 -2.07 -3.98 -0.39
CA LEU A 339 -3.39 -3.36 -0.42
C LEU A 339 -3.38 -1.93 -0.98
N GLY A 340 -3.49 -1.85 -2.31
CA GLY A 340 -3.78 -0.67 -3.11
C GLY A 340 -4.79 -1.04 -4.20
N PHE A 341 -5.50 -0.07 -4.77
CA PHE A 341 -6.25 -0.31 -6.00
C PHE A 341 -5.32 -0.20 -7.21
N ALA A 342 -5.42 -1.14 -8.16
CA ALA A 342 -4.65 -1.05 -9.39
C ALA A 342 -5.14 0.10 -10.29
N GLU A 343 -6.46 0.32 -10.33
CA GLU A 343 -7.09 1.30 -11.22
C GLU A 343 -7.21 2.72 -10.64
N ARG A 344 -6.88 2.91 -9.34
CA ARG A 344 -6.95 4.22 -8.67
C ARG A 344 -5.87 4.41 -7.62
N CYS A 345 -5.16 5.52 -7.66
CA CYS A 345 -4.32 5.97 -6.56
C CYS A 345 -5.19 6.52 -5.42
N GLY A 346 -4.80 6.23 -4.17
CA GLY A 346 -5.48 6.74 -2.99
C GLY A 346 -5.61 5.70 -1.86
N PHE A 347 -6.52 5.95 -0.94
CA PHE A 347 -6.60 5.26 0.35
C PHE A 347 -7.59 4.08 0.33
N ARG A 348 -7.18 2.92 -0.25
CA ARG A 348 -8.01 1.70 -0.29
C ARG A 348 -8.45 1.25 1.10
N CYS A 349 -7.55 1.32 2.08
CA CYS A 349 -7.80 0.91 3.46
C CYS A 349 -8.36 2.04 4.35
N GLY A 350 -8.66 3.22 3.76
CA GLY A 350 -9.09 4.41 4.50
C GLY A 350 -8.03 5.00 5.43
N THR A 351 -6.81 4.47 5.42
CA THR A 351 -5.67 4.90 6.24
C THR A 351 -4.38 4.92 5.43
N CYS A 352 -3.41 5.71 5.86
CA CYS A 352 -2.02 5.66 5.43
C CYS A 352 -1.06 5.28 6.57
N HIS A 353 -1.56 4.92 7.74
CA HIS A 353 -0.74 4.38 8.80
C HIS A 353 -0.59 2.86 8.66
N PRO A 354 0.58 2.28 8.94
CA PRO A 354 0.73 0.83 9.06
C PRO A 354 -0.16 0.29 10.19
N TYR A 355 -0.82 -0.81 9.93
CA TYR A 355 -1.76 -1.39 10.89
C TYR A 355 -1.82 -2.92 10.78
N PRO A 356 -2.05 -3.66 11.88
CA PRO A 356 -2.25 -5.11 11.83
C PRO A 356 -3.58 -5.45 11.16
N LEU A 357 -3.55 -6.35 10.18
CA LEU A 357 -4.75 -6.82 9.50
C LEU A 357 -5.69 -7.57 10.46
N TYR A 358 -6.98 -7.53 10.17
CA TYR A 358 -8.01 -8.24 10.94
C TYR A 358 -8.59 -9.39 10.15
N ASP A 359 -8.52 -10.59 10.69
CA ASP A 359 -9.14 -11.78 10.11
C ASP A 359 -10.63 -11.83 10.50
N VAL A 360 -11.49 -11.37 9.58
CA VAL A 360 -12.94 -11.31 9.79
C VAL A 360 -13.54 -12.70 9.97
N ARG A 361 -12.99 -13.75 9.34
CA ARG A 361 -13.48 -15.13 9.47
C ARG A 361 -13.32 -15.68 10.89
N ASN A 362 -12.16 -15.39 11.49
CA ASN A 362 -11.77 -15.91 12.80
C ASN A 362 -11.97 -14.88 13.92
N ASP A 363 -12.52 -13.71 13.60
CA ASP A 363 -12.81 -12.60 14.53
C ASP A 363 -11.59 -12.23 15.40
N LYS A 364 -10.43 -12.03 14.76
CA LYS A 364 -9.17 -11.77 15.48
C LYS A 364 -8.20 -10.91 14.71
N VAL A 365 -7.37 -10.19 15.45
CA VAL A 365 -6.20 -9.47 14.92
C VAL A 365 -5.16 -10.48 14.44
N THR A 366 -4.50 -10.17 13.33
CA THR A 366 -3.35 -10.94 12.84
C THR A 366 -2.03 -10.31 13.30
N ASP A 367 -0.95 -11.04 13.08
CA ASP A 367 0.43 -10.57 13.25
C ASP A 367 1.04 -9.97 11.96
N ILE A 368 0.23 -9.80 10.91
CA ILE A 368 0.63 -9.22 9.63
C ILE A 368 0.31 -7.72 9.66
N ILE A 369 1.33 -6.90 9.47
CA ILE A 369 1.19 -5.45 9.34
C ILE A 369 1.02 -5.10 7.87
N GLU A 370 -0.07 -4.46 7.53
CA GLU A 370 -0.29 -3.84 6.22
C GLU A 370 0.33 -2.45 6.18
N HIS A 371 1.04 -2.16 5.09
CA HIS A 371 1.54 -0.84 4.71
C HIS A 371 0.78 -0.35 3.47
N PRO A 372 -0.33 0.39 3.61
CA PRO A 372 -1.23 0.69 2.51
C PRO A 372 -0.54 1.42 1.36
N LEU A 373 -0.65 0.88 0.14
CA LEU A 373 -0.12 1.52 -1.06
C LEU A 373 -1.00 2.69 -1.48
N ILE A 374 -0.40 3.87 -1.62
CA ILE A 374 -1.13 5.11 -1.94
C ILE A 374 -1.01 5.49 -3.41
N VAL A 375 0.20 5.39 -3.98
CA VAL A 375 0.46 5.76 -5.39
C VAL A 375 1.28 4.70 -6.09
N MET A 376 0.92 4.35 -7.32
CA MET A 376 1.68 3.47 -8.21
C MET A 376 1.83 4.11 -9.59
N ASP A 377 3.02 4.03 -10.18
CA ASP A 377 3.31 4.54 -11.54
C ASP A 377 2.38 3.94 -12.61
N GLY A 378 2.19 2.61 -12.60
CA GLY A 378 1.29 1.92 -13.52
C GLY A 378 -0.16 2.41 -13.39
N THR A 379 -0.62 2.71 -12.16
CA THR A 379 -1.95 3.28 -11.96
C THR A 379 -2.07 4.65 -12.63
N LEU A 380 -1.09 5.52 -12.43
CA LEU A 380 -1.11 6.88 -13.01
C LEU A 380 -1.08 6.85 -14.54
N PHE A 381 -0.23 5.99 -15.12
CA PHE A 381 0.03 5.95 -16.55
C PHE A 381 -0.94 5.05 -17.33
N ASP A 382 -1.09 3.77 -16.93
CA ASP A 382 -1.81 2.78 -17.71
C ASP A 382 -3.32 2.79 -17.44
N TYR A 383 -3.72 2.86 -16.17
CA TYR A 383 -5.14 2.80 -15.77
C TYR A 383 -5.81 4.17 -15.83
N MET A 384 -5.27 5.17 -15.14
CA MET A 384 -5.85 6.51 -15.09
C MET A 384 -5.49 7.35 -16.31
N LYS A 385 -4.43 7.03 -17.04
CA LYS A 385 -3.94 7.72 -18.26
C LYS A 385 -3.80 9.21 -18.05
N LEU A 386 -3.28 9.61 -16.92
CA LEU A 386 -3.10 11.01 -16.56
C LEU A 386 -1.95 11.62 -17.36
N SER A 387 -2.01 12.92 -17.65
CA SER A 387 -0.83 13.68 -18.06
C SER A 387 0.20 13.73 -16.93
N VAL A 388 1.47 14.04 -17.23
CA VAL A 388 2.52 14.22 -16.20
C VAL A 388 2.11 15.30 -15.18
N GLU A 389 1.47 16.37 -15.63
CA GLU A 389 1.01 17.46 -14.78
C GLU A 389 -0.12 17.01 -13.84
N ASP A 390 -1.13 16.33 -14.36
CA ASP A 390 -2.25 15.82 -13.56
C ASP A 390 -1.78 14.72 -12.58
N ALA A 391 -0.91 13.81 -13.02
CA ALA A 391 -0.29 12.78 -12.19
C ALA A 391 0.52 13.40 -11.04
N ARG A 392 1.31 14.44 -11.33
CA ARG A 392 2.05 15.20 -10.32
C ARG A 392 1.11 15.87 -9.33
N ALA A 393 0.08 16.53 -9.80
CA ALA A 393 -0.90 17.23 -8.95
C ALA A 393 -1.62 16.25 -8.02
N LEU A 394 -2.07 15.10 -8.53
CA LEU A 394 -2.69 14.04 -7.72
C LEU A 394 -1.72 13.49 -6.68
N THR A 395 -0.51 13.13 -7.09
CA THR A 395 0.52 12.57 -6.21
C THR A 395 0.85 13.53 -5.05
N GLN A 396 0.99 14.83 -5.33
CA GLN A 396 1.25 15.83 -4.31
C GLN A 396 0.07 16.01 -3.34
N ARG A 397 -1.18 15.97 -3.85
CA ARG A 397 -2.36 16.02 -2.97
C ARG A 397 -2.42 14.83 -2.04
N LEU A 398 -2.22 13.60 -2.56
CA LEU A 398 -2.23 12.39 -1.74
C LEU A 398 -1.10 12.38 -0.71
N LYS A 399 0.12 12.78 -1.12
CA LYS A 399 1.25 12.98 -0.20
C LYS A 399 0.86 13.95 0.92
N GLN A 400 0.33 15.13 0.58
CA GLN A 400 -0.05 16.12 1.59
C GLN A 400 -1.11 15.57 2.56
N ARG A 401 -2.10 14.80 2.06
CA ARG A 401 -3.09 14.14 2.93
C ARG A 401 -2.45 13.19 3.94
N CYS A 402 -1.44 12.41 3.52
CA CYS A 402 -0.68 11.56 4.46
C CYS A 402 0.05 12.40 5.52
N LEU A 403 0.69 13.51 5.10
CA LEU A 403 1.40 14.39 6.02
C LEU A 403 0.46 15.09 7.02
N ASP A 404 -0.72 15.53 6.57
CA ASP A 404 -1.72 16.20 7.39
C ASP A 404 -2.22 15.32 8.56
N VAL A 405 -2.24 13.99 8.36
CA VAL A 405 -2.65 13.01 9.38
C VAL A 405 -1.46 12.27 10.02
N GLU A 406 -0.23 12.76 9.83
CA GLU A 406 1.01 12.19 10.39
C GLU A 406 1.27 10.72 9.95
N GLY A 407 0.74 10.32 8.81
CA GLY A 407 0.82 8.97 8.25
C GLY A 407 2.00 8.77 7.29
N ASP A 408 2.11 7.57 6.72
CA ASP A 408 3.16 7.20 5.78
C ASP A 408 2.67 7.34 4.34
N PHE A 409 3.47 7.97 3.50
CA PHE A 409 3.23 8.06 2.07
C PHE A 409 3.98 6.93 1.36
N VAL A 410 3.31 5.79 1.15
CA VAL A 410 3.86 4.64 0.42
C VAL A 410 3.64 4.85 -1.07
N ILE A 411 4.74 4.95 -1.83
CA ILE A 411 4.74 5.11 -3.28
C ILE A 411 5.49 3.96 -3.95
N LEU A 412 4.86 3.35 -4.95
CA LEU A 412 5.46 2.32 -5.80
C LEU A 412 5.93 2.92 -7.12
N TRP A 413 7.19 2.63 -7.46
CA TRP A 413 7.77 2.96 -8.75
C TRP A 413 8.61 1.80 -9.28
N HIS A 414 8.23 1.23 -10.42
CA HIS A 414 8.94 0.11 -11.02
C HIS A 414 10.28 0.54 -11.61
N ASN A 415 11.27 -0.33 -11.56
CA ASN A 415 12.61 -0.04 -12.10
C ASN A 415 12.62 0.18 -13.62
N HIS A 416 11.69 -0.41 -14.35
CA HIS A 416 11.54 -0.18 -15.78
C HIS A 416 10.82 1.13 -16.14
N ALA A 417 10.15 1.77 -15.17
CA ALA A 417 9.39 3.01 -15.34
C ALA A 417 10.25 4.27 -15.18
N THR A 418 11.55 4.21 -15.46
CA THR A 418 12.50 5.33 -15.36
C THR A 418 12.99 5.82 -16.73
N THR A 419 12.65 5.10 -17.79
CA THR A 419 13.16 5.33 -19.14
C THR A 419 12.03 5.54 -20.14
N ARG A 420 12.37 5.99 -21.37
CA ARG A 420 11.46 6.08 -22.51
C ARG A 420 10.23 6.94 -22.22
N GLU A 421 9.04 6.43 -22.54
CA GLU A 421 7.75 7.08 -22.32
C GLU A 421 7.45 7.39 -20.85
N MET A 422 8.02 6.62 -19.92
CA MET A 422 7.86 6.81 -18.48
C MET A 422 8.85 7.82 -17.87
N LYS A 423 9.92 8.17 -18.59
CA LYS A 423 10.93 9.11 -18.09
C LYS A 423 10.35 10.47 -17.66
N PRO A 424 9.44 11.11 -18.39
CA PRO A 424 8.81 12.36 -17.94
C PRO A 424 8.02 12.20 -16.63
N TYR A 425 7.40 11.04 -16.41
CA TYR A 425 6.72 10.73 -15.14
C TYR A 425 7.71 10.51 -14.00
N TYR A 426 8.78 9.78 -14.25
CA TYR A 426 9.86 9.61 -13.27
C TYR A 426 10.41 10.96 -12.81
N GLU A 427 10.80 11.83 -13.76
CA GLU A 427 11.38 13.15 -13.46
C GLU A 427 10.35 14.14 -12.92
N GLY A 428 9.12 14.14 -13.44
CA GLY A 428 8.09 15.12 -13.11
C GLY A 428 7.16 14.75 -11.95
N VAL A 429 7.03 13.45 -11.63
CA VAL A 429 6.12 12.95 -10.59
C VAL A 429 6.90 12.30 -9.46
N TYR A 430 7.68 11.25 -9.77
CA TYR A 430 8.36 10.47 -8.73
C TYR A 430 9.41 11.27 -7.96
N LEU A 431 10.37 11.88 -8.65
CA LEU A 431 11.46 12.62 -7.99
C LEU A 431 10.93 13.76 -7.10
N PRO A 432 9.93 14.58 -7.51
CA PRO A 432 9.30 15.54 -6.62
C PRO A 432 8.52 14.89 -5.45
N ALA A 433 7.96 13.70 -5.64
CA ALA A 433 7.18 13.02 -4.60
C ALA A 433 8.06 12.53 -3.44
N ILE A 434 9.27 12.05 -3.73
CA ILE A 434 10.23 11.57 -2.71
C ILE A 434 11.10 12.68 -2.12
N SER A 435 11.02 13.91 -2.62
CA SER A 435 11.73 15.06 -2.03
C SER A 435 11.11 15.41 -0.67
N VAL A 436 11.97 15.52 0.35
CA VAL A 436 11.61 15.86 1.75
C VAL A 436 11.41 17.36 1.92
#